data_38fd7c18b85a13a50466fae5669d84c2
#
_entry.id   38fd7c18b85a13a50466fae5669d84c2
#
_cell.length_a   1.000
_cell.length_b   1.000
_cell.length_c   1.000
_cell.angle_alpha   90.00
_cell.angle_beta   90.00
_cell.angle_gamma   90.00
#
_symmetry.space_group_name_H-M   'P 1'
#
loop_
_entity.id
_entity.type
_entity.pdbx_description
1 polymer ?
#
loop_
_entity_poly.entity_id
_entity_poly.type
_entity_poly.pdbx_seq_one_letter_code
_entity_poly.pdbx_strand_id
1 'polypeptide(L)'
;SVGAGQVLHCPYDAQKAKIVVKEMLDLLTLDLVEKHLVTDQIVLTVGYDIENLADPEHRKKYRGEVKADRYGRLVPKHAHGTANLKKKTSSTSQIMEAVLELYDRIVDENLLIRRVYVTANRVVDEQTISEETEFTQMDLFTDYQAVAAEQKAEQEKREKERRLQEAMLSVKKKYGKNAVLKGTNLQEGATMQERNNQIGGHHA
;
A
#
# COMPACT_ATOMS: atom_id res chain seq x y z
N SER A 1 6.38 -7.41 -11.60
CA SER A 1 5.48 -6.68 -10.68
C SER A 1 4.68 -7.63 -9.82
N VAL A 2 4.36 -7.21 -8.61
CA VAL A 2 3.50 -7.93 -7.67
C VAL A 2 2.39 -6.97 -7.26
N GLY A 3 1.12 -7.40 -7.31
CA GLY A 3 0.03 -6.50 -7.00
C GLY A 3 -1.23 -7.21 -6.53
N ALA A 4 -2.12 -6.44 -5.93
CA ALA A 4 -3.42 -6.89 -5.47
C ALA A 4 -4.48 -5.83 -5.73
N GLY A 5 -5.70 -6.29 -5.98
CA GLY A 5 -6.87 -5.43 -6.12
C GLY A 5 -8.00 -5.86 -5.19
N GLN A 6 -8.82 -4.91 -4.81
CA GLN A 6 -10.03 -5.16 -4.03
C GLN A 6 -11.18 -4.31 -4.52
N VAL A 7 -12.35 -4.93 -4.70
CA VAL A 7 -13.63 -4.25 -4.88
C VAL A 7 -14.34 -4.29 -3.52
N LEU A 8 -14.80 -3.14 -3.05
CA LEU A 8 -15.49 -3.00 -1.77
C LEU A 8 -16.96 -3.43 -1.90
N HIS A 9 -17.56 -3.98 -0.84
CA HIS A 9 -18.97 -4.40 -0.86
C HIS A 9 -19.93 -3.24 -1.07
N CYS A 10 -19.63 -2.12 -0.43
CA CYS A 10 -20.34 -0.86 -0.55
C CYS A 10 -19.36 0.27 -0.79
N PRO A 11 -19.83 1.45 -1.22
CA PRO A 11 -18.97 2.62 -1.31
C PRO A 11 -18.43 3.02 0.06
N TYR A 12 -17.14 3.36 0.11
CA TYR A 12 -16.43 3.83 1.30
C TYR A 12 -16.07 5.30 1.14
N ASP A 13 -16.11 6.04 2.25
CA ASP A 13 -15.44 7.33 2.31
C ASP A 13 -13.92 7.17 2.26
N ALA A 14 -13.21 8.27 2.05
CA ALA A 14 -11.77 8.26 1.90
C ALA A 14 -11.03 7.72 3.15
N GLN A 15 -11.56 7.94 4.37
CA GLN A 15 -10.93 7.48 5.60
C GLN A 15 -11.04 5.96 5.76
N LYS A 16 -12.22 5.39 5.51
CA LYS A 16 -12.41 3.94 5.52
C LYS A 16 -11.62 3.25 4.41
N ALA A 17 -11.60 3.83 3.21
CA ALA A 17 -10.81 3.30 2.10
C ALA A 17 -9.29 3.34 2.39
N LYS A 18 -8.82 4.35 3.13
CA LYS A 18 -7.43 4.44 3.58
C LYS A 18 -7.02 3.27 4.49
N ILE A 19 -7.94 2.77 5.34
CA ILE A 19 -7.72 1.57 6.15
C ILE A 19 -7.50 0.36 5.25
N VAL A 20 -8.33 0.19 4.22
CA VAL A 20 -8.18 -0.91 3.25
C VAL A 20 -6.83 -0.82 2.51
N VAL A 21 -6.40 0.39 2.12
CA VAL A 21 -5.07 0.59 1.53
C VAL A 21 -3.97 0.11 2.46
N LYS A 22 -4.03 0.47 3.76
CA LYS A 22 -3.06 0.00 4.77
C LYS A 22 -3.03 -1.53 4.86
N GLU A 23 -4.19 -2.16 4.90
CA GLU A 23 -4.30 -3.63 4.93
C GLU A 23 -3.68 -4.28 3.68
N MET A 24 -3.94 -3.70 2.51
CA MET A 24 -3.39 -4.21 1.25
C MET A 24 -1.87 -4.05 1.19
N LEU A 25 -1.32 -2.95 1.70
CA LEU A 25 0.12 -2.73 1.78
C LEU A 25 0.80 -3.69 2.76
N ASP A 26 0.17 -3.97 3.91
CA ASP A 26 0.65 -4.97 4.85
C ASP A 26 0.77 -6.35 4.21
N LEU A 27 -0.23 -6.76 3.43
CA LEU A 27 -0.19 -8.04 2.71
C LEU A 27 0.85 -8.03 1.59
N LEU A 28 0.94 -6.94 0.82
CA LEU A 28 1.90 -6.80 -0.27
C LEU A 28 3.34 -6.89 0.26
N THR A 29 3.66 -6.20 1.35
CA THR A 29 5.01 -6.22 1.94
C THR A 29 5.36 -7.59 2.52
N LEU A 30 4.41 -8.28 3.14
CA LEU A 30 4.63 -9.67 3.57
C LEU A 30 4.86 -10.62 2.40
N ASP A 31 4.16 -10.44 1.28
CA ASP A 31 4.35 -11.24 0.06
C ASP A 31 5.74 -10.98 -0.56
N LEU A 32 6.20 -9.71 -0.56
CA LEU A 32 7.56 -9.37 -0.98
C LEU A 32 8.61 -10.07 -0.10
N VAL A 33 8.44 -10.03 1.23
CA VAL A 33 9.36 -10.69 2.18
C VAL A 33 9.37 -12.20 1.98
N GLU A 34 8.21 -12.83 1.84
CA GLU A 34 8.09 -14.29 1.63
C GLU A 34 8.81 -14.74 0.36
N LYS A 35 8.79 -13.90 -0.68
CA LYS A 35 9.40 -14.19 -1.98
C LYS A 35 10.84 -13.66 -2.12
N HIS A 36 11.41 -13.10 -1.06
CA HIS A 36 12.73 -12.44 -1.08
C HIS A 36 12.85 -11.36 -2.16
N LEU A 37 11.78 -10.58 -2.34
CA LEU A 37 11.69 -9.52 -3.33
C LEU A 37 11.70 -8.14 -2.68
N VAL A 38 12.25 -7.18 -3.42
CA VAL A 38 12.25 -5.76 -3.04
C VAL A 38 11.83 -4.88 -4.20
N THR A 39 11.36 -3.69 -3.89
CA THR A 39 10.89 -2.71 -4.87
C THR A 39 11.29 -1.29 -4.47
N ASP A 40 11.41 -0.42 -5.46
CA ASP A 40 11.57 1.03 -5.28
C ASP A 40 10.37 1.82 -5.79
N GLN A 41 9.29 1.13 -6.22
CA GLN A 41 8.14 1.81 -6.81
C GLN A 41 6.83 1.09 -6.50
N ILE A 42 5.89 1.82 -5.90
CA ILE A 42 4.52 1.37 -5.68
C ILE A 42 3.55 2.23 -6.47
N VAL A 43 2.66 1.59 -7.20
CA VAL A 43 1.56 2.25 -7.92
C VAL A 43 0.28 2.06 -7.13
N LEU A 44 -0.44 3.15 -6.89
CA LEU A 44 -1.75 3.16 -6.26
C LEU A 44 -2.80 3.63 -7.27
N THR A 45 -3.89 2.89 -7.35
CA THR A 45 -5.08 3.29 -8.12
C THR A 45 -6.32 3.15 -7.25
N VAL A 46 -7.10 4.23 -7.14
CA VAL A 46 -8.33 4.29 -6.35
C VAL A 46 -9.49 4.63 -7.28
N GLY A 47 -10.41 3.71 -7.44
CA GLY A 47 -11.58 3.87 -8.30
C GLY A 47 -12.79 4.33 -7.49
N TYR A 48 -13.42 5.39 -7.97
CA TYR A 48 -14.62 5.97 -7.34
C TYR A 48 -15.88 5.21 -7.71
N ASP A 49 -16.91 5.35 -6.88
CA ASP A 49 -18.19 4.70 -7.07
C ASP A 49 -19.10 5.49 -8.04
N ILE A 50 -20.00 4.77 -8.68
CA ILE A 50 -21.04 5.34 -9.56
C ILE A 50 -21.99 6.26 -8.79
N GLU A 51 -22.21 6.03 -7.51
CA GLU A 51 -23.11 6.84 -6.68
C GLU A 51 -22.70 8.32 -6.65
N ASN A 52 -21.40 8.62 -6.82
CA ASN A 52 -20.92 10.00 -6.92
C ASN A 52 -21.56 10.81 -8.08
N LEU A 53 -22.05 10.13 -9.12
CA LEU A 53 -22.64 10.75 -10.29
C LEU A 53 -24.12 10.38 -10.49
N ALA A 54 -24.65 9.43 -9.73
CA ALA A 54 -26.04 9.00 -9.79
C ALA A 54 -26.99 10.04 -9.17
N ASP A 55 -26.56 10.69 -8.09
CA ASP A 55 -27.31 11.79 -7.48
C ASP A 55 -27.11 13.08 -8.30
N PRO A 56 -28.19 13.70 -8.82
CA PRO A 56 -28.10 14.93 -9.59
C PRO A 56 -27.45 16.10 -8.85
N GLU A 57 -27.60 16.19 -7.52
CA GLU A 57 -27.00 17.26 -6.72
C GLU A 57 -25.49 17.07 -6.56
N HIS A 58 -25.04 15.84 -6.32
CA HIS A 58 -23.61 15.50 -6.29
C HIS A 58 -23.00 15.70 -7.68
N ARG A 59 -23.66 15.26 -8.73
CA ARG A 59 -23.20 15.41 -10.11
C ARG A 59 -23.02 16.88 -10.52
N LYS A 60 -23.92 17.77 -10.10
CA LYS A 60 -23.82 19.22 -10.36
C LYS A 60 -22.59 19.85 -9.67
N LYS A 61 -22.20 19.34 -8.51
CA LYS A 61 -21.05 19.85 -7.73
C LYS A 61 -19.73 19.31 -8.25
N TYR A 62 -19.72 18.09 -8.80
CA TYR A 62 -18.49 17.46 -9.31
C TYR A 62 -18.00 18.17 -10.58
N ARG A 63 -16.77 18.67 -10.56
CA ARG A 63 -16.11 19.40 -11.66
C ARG A 63 -14.95 18.63 -12.28
N GLY A 64 -14.66 17.43 -11.76
CA GLY A 64 -13.57 16.60 -12.27
C GLY A 64 -13.91 15.89 -13.57
N GLU A 65 -12.91 15.19 -14.10
CA GLU A 65 -13.05 14.37 -15.31
C GLU A 65 -13.92 13.14 -15.05
N VAL A 66 -14.87 12.88 -15.95
CA VAL A 66 -15.76 11.71 -15.92
C VAL A 66 -15.28 10.72 -16.98
N LYS A 67 -15.25 9.43 -16.63
CA LYS A 67 -14.92 8.34 -17.55
C LYS A 67 -15.98 7.26 -17.52
N ALA A 68 -16.09 6.50 -18.61
CA ALA A 68 -16.86 5.27 -18.62
C ALA A 68 -16.05 4.14 -17.97
N ASP A 69 -16.70 3.38 -17.08
CA ASP A 69 -16.12 2.15 -16.55
C ASP A 69 -16.20 1.02 -17.61
N ARG A 70 -15.72 -0.18 -17.26
CA ARG A 70 -15.74 -1.33 -18.18
C ARG A 70 -17.16 -1.79 -18.60
N TYR A 71 -18.19 -1.32 -17.90
CA TYR A 71 -19.60 -1.59 -18.22
C TYR A 71 -20.29 -0.41 -18.91
N GLY A 72 -19.53 0.61 -19.31
CA GLY A 72 -20.05 1.83 -19.95
C GLY A 72 -20.72 2.83 -19.00
N ARG A 73 -20.68 2.61 -17.67
CA ARG A 73 -21.27 3.51 -16.68
C ARG A 73 -20.33 4.67 -16.40
N LEU A 74 -20.90 5.87 -16.32
CA LEU A 74 -20.14 7.07 -16.01
C LEU A 74 -19.73 7.07 -14.53
N VAL A 75 -18.44 7.26 -14.28
CA VAL A 75 -17.83 7.36 -12.95
C VAL A 75 -16.82 8.51 -12.94
N PRO A 76 -16.52 9.10 -11.77
CA PRO A 76 -15.39 10.00 -11.66
C PRO A 76 -14.11 9.30 -12.10
N LYS A 77 -13.22 10.03 -12.75
CA LYS A 77 -11.90 9.50 -13.12
C LYS A 77 -11.19 8.99 -11.87
N HIS A 78 -10.70 7.76 -11.93
CA HIS A 78 -9.95 7.16 -10.83
C HIS A 78 -8.71 7.98 -10.45
N ALA A 79 -8.39 8.05 -9.18
CA ALA A 79 -7.12 8.56 -8.70
C ALA A 79 -6.03 7.52 -9.02
N HIS A 80 -4.91 7.99 -9.56
CA HIS A 80 -3.79 7.15 -9.95
C HIS A 80 -2.49 7.87 -9.69
N GLY A 81 -1.54 7.18 -9.11
CA GLY A 81 -0.24 7.76 -8.84
C GLY A 81 0.81 6.71 -8.49
N THR A 82 2.04 7.19 -8.44
CA THR A 82 3.23 6.39 -8.16
C THR A 82 3.98 6.98 -6.98
N ALA A 83 4.29 6.14 -6.01
CA ALA A 83 5.23 6.42 -4.92
C ALA A 83 6.58 5.80 -5.29
N ASN A 84 7.62 6.63 -5.40
CA ASN A 84 8.98 6.18 -5.60
C ASN A 84 9.73 6.23 -4.25
N LEU A 85 10.43 5.15 -3.94
CA LEU A 85 11.25 5.02 -2.76
C LEU A 85 12.70 5.33 -3.09
N LYS A 86 13.45 5.86 -2.14
CA LYS A 86 14.86 6.20 -2.34
C LYS A 86 15.73 4.98 -2.63
N LYS A 87 15.40 3.85 -2.02
CA LYS A 87 16.11 2.56 -2.15
C LYS A 87 15.12 1.42 -2.33
N LYS A 88 15.56 0.34 -2.94
CA LYS A 88 14.78 -0.90 -3.03
C LYS A 88 14.59 -1.49 -1.65
N THR A 89 13.36 -1.81 -1.30
CA THR A 89 13.00 -2.27 0.04
C THR A 89 11.76 -3.18 0.03
N SER A 90 11.61 -3.99 1.06
CA SER A 90 10.38 -4.70 1.44
C SER A 90 9.87 -4.23 2.82
N SER A 91 10.42 -3.13 3.34
CA SER A 91 10.02 -2.54 4.62
C SER A 91 8.57 -2.05 4.57
N THR A 92 7.75 -2.58 5.47
CA THR A 92 6.34 -2.16 5.60
C THR A 92 6.24 -0.69 5.97
N SER A 93 7.08 -0.21 6.88
CA SER A 93 7.04 1.17 7.36
C SER A 93 7.35 2.17 6.24
N GLN A 94 8.40 1.93 5.46
CA GLN A 94 8.81 2.82 4.37
C GLN A 94 7.78 2.84 3.22
N ILE A 95 7.29 1.65 2.82
CA ILE A 95 6.29 1.54 1.77
C ILE A 95 4.97 2.17 2.22
N MET A 96 4.55 1.93 3.47
CA MET A 96 3.34 2.48 4.04
C MET A 96 3.37 4.01 4.05
N GLU A 97 4.44 4.61 4.56
CA GLU A 97 4.62 6.06 4.62
C GLU A 97 4.50 6.69 3.23
N ALA A 98 5.29 6.20 2.27
CA ALA A 98 5.31 6.75 0.92
C ALA A 98 3.96 6.63 0.19
N VAL A 99 3.24 5.52 0.39
CA VAL A 99 1.94 5.30 -0.28
C VAL A 99 0.83 6.06 0.42
N LEU A 100 0.87 6.26 1.74
CA LEU A 100 -0.14 7.07 2.44
C LEU A 100 0.01 8.56 2.13
N GLU A 101 1.23 9.08 1.98
CA GLU A 101 1.47 10.42 1.47
C GLU A 101 0.93 10.58 0.03
N LEU A 102 1.17 9.57 -0.82
CA LEU A 102 0.60 9.55 -2.17
C LEU A 102 -0.93 9.55 -2.13
N TYR A 103 -1.53 8.71 -1.27
CA TYR A 103 -2.97 8.61 -1.09
C TYR A 103 -3.59 9.98 -0.76
N ASP A 104 -3.05 10.64 0.25
CA ASP A 104 -3.54 11.95 0.72
C ASP A 104 -3.40 13.04 -0.35
N ARG A 105 -2.44 12.91 -1.25
CA ARG A 105 -2.22 13.84 -2.35
C ARG A 105 -3.15 13.64 -3.55
N ILE A 106 -3.51 12.39 -3.88
CA ILE A 106 -4.22 12.08 -5.13
C ILE A 106 -5.70 11.78 -4.95
N VAL A 107 -6.15 11.37 -3.76
CA VAL A 107 -7.52 10.97 -3.51
C VAL A 107 -8.38 12.17 -3.16
N ASP A 108 -9.51 12.32 -3.85
CA ASP A 108 -10.53 13.30 -3.50
C ASP A 108 -11.35 12.77 -2.32
N GLU A 109 -11.23 13.42 -1.16
CA GLU A 109 -11.89 13.02 0.08
C GLU A 109 -13.42 13.19 0.07
N ASN A 110 -13.94 13.95 -0.90
CA ASN A 110 -15.38 14.17 -1.05
C ASN A 110 -16.07 13.10 -1.89
N LEU A 111 -15.31 12.17 -2.47
CA LEU A 111 -15.83 11.13 -3.34
C LEU A 111 -15.86 9.76 -2.65
N LEU A 112 -16.93 9.03 -2.91
CA LEU A 112 -17.08 7.64 -2.49
C LEU A 112 -16.19 6.71 -3.34
N ILE A 113 -15.51 5.80 -2.69
CA ILE A 113 -14.53 4.87 -3.26
C ILE A 113 -15.15 3.47 -3.37
N ARG A 114 -14.93 2.79 -4.49
CA ARG A 114 -15.43 1.44 -4.76
C ARG A 114 -14.36 0.39 -4.92
N ARG A 115 -13.17 0.77 -5.33
CA ARG A 115 -12.08 -0.18 -5.60
C ARG A 115 -10.71 0.42 -5.32
N VAL A 116 -9.79 -0.44 -4.91
CA VAL A 116 -8.40 -0.09 -4.65
C VAL A 116 -7.49 -1.11 -5.32
N TYR A 117 -6.41 -0.65 -5.93
CA TYR A 117 -5.34 -1.48 -6.48
C TYR A 117 -3.99 -0.95 -6.00
N VAL A 118 -3.15 -1.84 -5.53
CA VAL A 118 -1.75 -1.56 -5.20
C VAL A 118 -0.84 -2.52 -5.96
N THR A 119 0.23 -2.00 -6.53
CA THR A 119 1.18 -2.79 -7.33
C THR A 119 2.60 -2.34 -7.04
N ALA A 120 3.44 -3.29 -6.62
CA ALA A 120 4.89 -3.12 -6.56
C ALA A 120 5.47 -3.33 -7.98
N ASN A 121 6.08 -2.31 -8.53
CA ASN A 121 6.79 -2.35 -9.80
C ASN A 121 8.29 -2.46 -9.57
N ARG A 122 9.08 -2.67 -10.64
CA ARG A 122 10.54 -2.78 -10.59
C ARG A 122 11.03 -3.77 -9.52
N VAL A 123 10.24 -4.81 -9.31
CA VAL A 123 10.54 -5.86 -8.33
C VAL A 123 11.75 -6.64 -8.79
N VAL A 124 12.72 -6.82 -7.89
CA VAL A 124 13.92 -7.62 -8.09
C VAL A 124 14.16 -8.54 -6.90
N ASP A 125 14.94 -9.58 -7.09
CA ASP A 125 15.40 -10.44 -6.01
C ASP A 125 16.34 -9.65 -5.09
N GLU A 126 16.12 -9.75 -3.79
CA GLU A 126 16.91 -9.07 -2.76
C GLU A 126 18.40 -9.43 -2.84
N GLN A 127 18.71 -10.67 -3.23
CA GLN A 127 20.10 -11.14 -3.36
C GLN A 127 20.82 -10.53 -4.58
N THR A 128 20.08 -10.03 -5.56
CA THR A 128 20.68 -9.41 -6.76
C THR A 128 21.09 -7.95 -6.55
N ILE A 129 20.68 -7.35 -5.41
CA ILE A 129 21.14 -6.02 -5.05
C ILE A 129 22.53 -6.19 -4.46
N SER A 130 23.56 -5.99 -5.29
CA SER A 130 24.87 -5.69 -4.76
C SER A 130 24.72 -4.49 -3.82
N GLU A 131 25.38 -4.54 -2.65
CA GLU A 131 25.52 -3.37 -1.79
C GLU A 131 26.18 -2.27 -2.63
N GLU A 132 25.36 -1.48 -3.31
CA GLU A 132 25.79 -0.21 -3.84
C GLU A 132 26.17 0.60 -2.61
N THR A 133 27.44 0.54 -2.28
CA THR A 133 28.09 1.49 -1.37
C THR A 133 27.74 2.85 -1.93
N GLU A 134 26.73 3.51 -1.35
CA GLU A 134 26.47 4.92 -1.64
C GLU A 134 27.77 5.66 -1.32
N PHE A 135 28.52 5.99 -2.37
CA PHE A 135 29.47 7.07 -2.28
C PHE A 135 28.65 8.35 -2.08
N THR A 136 28.25 8.57 -0.83
CA THR A 136 27.72 9.86 -0.42
C THR A 136 28.86 10.84 -0.66
N GLN A 137 28.69 11.77 -1.61
CA GLN A 137 29.66 12.83 -1.85
C GLN A 137 29.82 13.57 -0.53
N MET A 138 30.97 13.36 0.11
CA MET A 138 31.22 13.80 1.46
C MET A 138 31.47 15.30 1.45
N ASP A 139 30.59 16.05 2.09
CA ASP A 139 30.78 17.47 2.35
C ASP A 139 31.72 17.64 3.55
N LEU A 140 32.65 18.57 3.46
CA LEU A 140 33.66 18.89 4.49
C LEU A 140 33.05 19.31 5.85
N PHE A 141 31.77 19.62 5.88
CA PHE A 141 31.03 20.09 7.08
C PHE A 141 30.09 19.04 7.68
N THR A 142 30.11 17.80 7.19
CA THR A 142 29.21 16.73 7.70
C THR A 142 29.76 16.15 8.99
N ASP A 143 28.95 16.12 10.06
CA ASP A 143 29.26 15.40 11.29
C ASP A 143 29.15 13.89 11.06
N TYR A 144 30.28 13.26 10.82
CA TYR A 144 30.39 11.83 10.53
C TYR A 144 29.88 10.94 11.66
N GLN A 145 30.00 11.38 12.92
CA GLN A 145 29.55 10.58 14.05
C GLN A 145 28.01 10.58 14.12
N ALA A 146 27.41 11.72 13.86
CA ALA A 146 25.93 11.84 13.81
C ALA A 146 25.34 11.02 12.67
N VAL A 147 25.94 11.11 11.47
CA VAL A 147 25.47 10.35 10.28
C VAL A 147 25.64 8.84 10.49
N ALA A 148 26.77 8.41 11.03
CA ALA A 148 27.00 6.98 11.32
C ALA A 148 26.05 6.44 12.41
N ALA A 149 25.75 7.24 13.42
CA ALA A 149 24.79 6.88 14.46
C ALA A 149 23.36 6.76 13.90
N GLU A 150 22.96 7.68 13.03
CA GLU A 150 21.66 7.65 12.37
C GLU A 150 21.52 6.45 11.42
N GLN A 151 22.53 6.16 10.61
CA GLN A 151 22.56 4.99 9.73
C GLN A 151 22.47 3.68 10.52
N LYS A 152 23.20 3.59 11.64
CA LYS A 152 23.14 2.42 12.51
C LYS A 152 21.77 2.24 13.14
N ALA A 153 21.16 3.30 13.63
CA ALA A 153 19.81 3.26 14.20
C ALA A 153 18.76 2.85 13.16
N GLU A 154 18.88 3.36 11.92
CA GLU A 154 18.00 2.98 10.82
C GLU A 154 18.18 1.50 10.45
N GLN A 155 19.41 1.01 10.40
CA GLN A 155 19.70 -0.39 10.14
C GLN A 155 19.13 -1.31 11.22
N GLU A 156 19.32 -1.00 12.50
CA GLU A 156 18.74 -1.75 13.61
C GLU A 156 17.21 -1.78 13.56
N LYS A 157 16.59 -0.66 13.18
CA LYS A 157 15.14 -0.57 12.98
C LYS A 157 14.67 -1.49 11.85
N ARG A 158 15.36 -1.51 10.71
CA ARG A 158 15.06 -2.39 9.57
C ARG A 158 15.20 -3.86 9.93
N GLU A 159 16.28 -4.24 10.62
CA GLU A 159 16.48 -5.63 11.05
C GLU A 159 15.38 -6.08 12.02
N LYS A 160 14.99 -5.22 12.96
CA LYS A 160 13.89 -5.50 13.88
C LYS A 160 12.57 -5.67 13.14
N GLU A 161 12.28 -4.80 12.19
CA GLU A 161 11.08 -4.90 11.35
C GLU A 161 11.08 -6.19 10.52
N ARG A 162 12.22 -6.55 9.91
CA ARG A 162 12.37 -7.78 9.13
C ARG A 162 12.09 -9.03 9.96
N ARG A 163 12.67 -9.12 11.15
CA ARG A 163 12.42 -10.23 12.09
C ARG A 163 10.93 -10.32 12.45
N LEU A 164 10.27 -9.18 12.65
CA LEU A 164 8.83 -9.16 12.92
C LEU A 164 8.01 -9.67 11.72
N GLN A 165 8.34 -9.23 10.51
CA GLN A 165 7.68 -9.70 9.28
C GLN A 165 7.83 -11.22 9.10
N GLU A 166 9.04 -11.76 9.29
CA GLU A 166 9.33 -13.19 9.20
C GLU A 166 8.58 -14.00 10.29
N ALA A 167 8.53 -13.48 11.51
CA ALA A 167 7.75 -14.09 12.59
C ALA A 167 6.25 -14.11 12.25
N MET A 168 5.71 -13.00 11.74
CA MET A 168 4.31 -12.93 11.31
C MET A 168 4.00 -13.92 10.18
N LEU A 169 4.89 -14.05 9.19
CA LEU A 169 4.75 -15.03 8.11
C LEU A 169 4.75 -16.45 8.64
N SER A 170 5.68 -16.78 9.55
CA SER A 170 5.78 -18.10 10.18
C SER A 170 4.48 -18.46 10.93
N VAL A 171 3.94 -17.53 11.72
CA VAL A 171 2.70 -17.74 12.47
C VAL A 171 1.51 -17.88 11.52
N LYS A 172 1.39 -17.02 10.51
CA LYS A 172 0.30 -17.09 9.51
C LYS A 172 0.35 -18.38 8.70
N LYS A 173 1.53 -18.87 8.36
CA LYS A 173 1.74 -20.14 7.64
C LYS A 173 1.31 -21.35 8.48
N LYS A 174 1.60 -21.32 9.78
CA LYS A 174 1.30 -22.43 10.70
C LYS A 174 -0.14 -22.45 11.18
N TYR A 175 -0.73 -21.30 11.46
CA TYR A 175 -2.01 -21.17 12.15
C TYR A 175 -3.11 -20.49 11.31
N GLY A 176 -2.80 -20.11 10.06
CA GLY A 176 -3.74 -19.48 9.13
C GLY A 176 -3.58 -17.96 9.03
N LYS A 177 -4.16 -17.40 7.97
CA LYS A 177 -3.98 -15.98 7.59
C LYS A 177 -4.47 -14.99 8.65
N ASN A 178 -5.47 -15.38 9.46
CA ASN A 178 -6.05 -14.56 10.53
C ASN A 178 -5.41 -14.79 11.90
N ALA A 179 -4.36 -15.61 12.00
CA ALA A 179 -3.71 -15.92 13.27
C ALA A 179 -3.02 -14.71 13.93
N VAL A 180 -2.58 -13.73 13.12
CA VAL A 180 -2.03 -12.47 13.59
C VAL A 180 -2.73 -11.33 12.86
N LEU A 181 -3.33 -10.43 13.61
CA LEU A 181 -3.99 -9.23 13.14
C LEU A 181 -3.32 -8.00 13.76
N LYS A 182 -3.26 -6.91 13.02
CA LYS A 182 -2.86 -5.61 13.52
C LYS A 182 -4.09 -4.85 14.04
N GLY A 183 -3.90 -3.87 14.91
CA GLY A 183 -4.99 -3.04 15.40
C GLY A 183 -5.80 -2.35 14.29
N THR A 184 -5.17 -2.05 13.15
CA THR A 184 -5.85 -1.53 11.95
C THR A 184 -6.88 -2.48 11.36
N ASN A 185 -6.68 -3.80 11.50
CA ASN A 185 -7.61 -4.82 11.01
C ASN A 185 -8.89 -4.97 11.87
N LEU A 186 -8.94 -4.27 13.00
CA LEU A 186 -10.07 -4.24 13.91
C LEU A 186 -10.86 -2.92 13.85
N GLN A 187 -10.42 -1.99 13.01
CA GLN A 187 -11.09 -0.70 12.83
C GLN A 187 -12.34 -0.86 11.95
N GLU A 188 -13.29 0.05 12.12
CA GLU A 188 -14.47 0.11 11.25
C GLU A 188 -14.05 0.37 9.80
N GLY A 189 -14.51 -0.48 8.89
CA GLY A 189 -14.11 -0.45 7.47
C GLY A 189 -12.96 -1.37 7.10
N ALA A 190 -12.28 -2.01 8.08
CA ALA A 190 -11.29 -3.03 7.81
C ALA A 190 -11.92 -4.26 7.14
N THR A 191 -11.25 -4.84 6.15
CA THR A 191 -11.77 -5.94 5.32
C THR A 191 -10.89 -7.18 5.32
N MET A 192 -9.71 -7.11 5.95
CA MET A 192 -8.70 -8.17 5.86
C MET A 192 -9.20 -9.52 6.40
N GLN A 193 -9.93 -9.54 7.52
CA GLN A 193 -10.44 -10.76 8.10
C GLN A 193 -11.38 -11.51 7.16
N GLU A 194 -12.30 -10.77 6.52
CA GLU A 194 -13.24 -11.33 5.54
C GLU A 194 -12.50 -11.80 4.28
N ARG A 195 -11.57 -11.00 3.77
CA ARG A 195 -10.76 -11.37 2.59
C ARG A 195 -9.96 -12.64 2.82
N ASN A 196 -9.39 -12.84 4.00
CA ASN A 196 -8.61 -14.02 4.32
C ASN A 196 -9.46 -15.29 4.35
N ASN A 197 -10.77 -15.17 4.54
CA ASN A 197 -11.73 -16.27 4.52
C ASN A 197 -12.32 -16.55 3.12
N GLN A 198 -12.03 -15.68 2.12
CA GLN A 198 -12.49 -15.88 0.75
C GLN A 198 -11.57 -16.83 -0.01
N ILE A 199 -12.16 -17.71 -0.81
CA ILE A 199 -11.45 -18.59 -1.73
C ILE A 199 -11.66 -18.06 -3.15
N GLY A 200 -10.57 -17.62 -3.81
CA GLY A 200 -10.64 -17.10 -5.18
C GLY A 200 -11.48 -15.84 -5.37
N GLY A 201 -11.66 -15.04 -4.31
CA GLY A 201 -12.43 -13.79 -4.36
C GLY A 201 -13.94 -13.95 -4.17
N HIS A 202 -14.40 -15.16 -3.87
CA HIS A 202 -15.80 -15.47 -3.57
C HIS A 202 -15.93 -16.01 -2.14
N HIS A 203 -17.09 -15.78 -1.50
CA HIS A 203 -17.43 -16.47 -0.26
C HIS A 203 -17.63 -17.97 -0.56
N ALA A 204 -17.02 -18.82 0.27
CA ALA A 204 -17.24 -20.25 0.24
C ALA A 204 -18.60 -20.60 0.82
#